data_dd293fb0cadf84cb99cb008f4a56045e
#
_entry.id   dd293fb0cadf84cb99cb008f4a56045e
#
_cell.length_a   1.000
_cell.length_b   1.000
_cell.length_c   1.000
_cell.angle_alpha   90.00
_cell.angle_beta   90.00
_cell.angle_gamma   90.00
#
_symmetry.space_group_name_H-M   'P 1'
#
loop_
_entity.id
_entity.type
_entity.pdbx_description
1 polymer ?
#
loop_
_entity_poly.entity_id
_entity_poly.type
_entity_poly.pdbx_seq_one_letter_code
_entity_poly.pdbx_strand_id
1 'polypeptide(L)'
;MRQRVIAALVAAGLAATLSGCGGDDTKTQDPSESPSATASVTVDPASSESPDSDVVVSSEGMPTVQFGDDGVPVFSFPKSSAPDTMQVSVLEEGSGRELGPEDFILVNYVGEVWGADKPFDSSYKNAQPASFSLLKLVSGWRHTLSGRHVGDKVIISLPPEFGYGANGQATAGIDGSDTIVFYIEIIDGWSADSAGQPGATVETDGADLPVSITGDVGSPVTSVKIKKDQAV
;
A
#
# COMPACT_ATOMS: atom_id res chain seq x y z
N MET A 1 -2.42 -55.11 -3.22
CA MET A 1 -3.65 -55.67 -3.85
C MET A 1 -4.40 -54.45 -4.36
N ARG A 2 -4.31 -54.17 -5.68
CA ARG A 2 -5.37 -54.46 -6.67
C ARG A 2 -6.69 -53.76 -6.28
N GLN A 3 -7.34 -52.90 -7.06
CA GLN A 3 -7.58 -52.73 -8.52
C GLN A 3 -8.34 -51.40 -8.68
N ARG A 4 -8.06 -50.48 -9.56
CA ARG A 4 -8.53 -50.30 -10.96
C ARG A 4 -10.07 -50.46 -11.09
N VAL A 5 -10.73 -49.44 -11.72
CA VAL A 5 -11.39 -49.51 -13.03
C VAL A 5 -12.23 -48.24 -13.25
N ILE A 6 -11.91 -47.36 -14.21
CA ILE A 6 -12.42 -47.17 -15.58
C ILE A 6 -13.80 -46.47 -15.65
N ALA A 7 -13.78 -45.25 -16.13
CA ALA A 7 -14.28 -44.66 -17.37
C ALA A 7 -15.76 -44.86 -17.74
N ALA A 8 -16.42 -43.76 -18.10
CA ALA A 8 -17.30 -43.71 -19.28
C ALA A 8 -17.53 -42.26 -19.73
N LEU A 9 -17.19 -42.02 -20.98
CA LEU A 9 -17.58 -40.91 -21.84
C LEU A 9 -19.07 -40.99 -22.17
N VAL A 10 -19.75 -39.84 -22.31
CA VAL A 10 -20.81 -39.66 -23.31
C VAL A 10 -20.69 -38.27 -23.91
N ALA A 11 -20.52 -38.24 -25.20
CA ALA A 11 -20.56 -37.08 -26.09
C ALA A 11 -21.96 -36.99 -26.73
N ALA A 12 -22.25 -35.84 -27.28
CA ALA A 12 -23.22 -35.45 -28.31
C ALA A 12 -24.19 -34.36 -27.77
N GLY A 13 -24.48 -33.31 -28.48
CA GLY A 13 -24.36 -32.96 -29.88
C GLY A 13 -24.85 -31.54 -30.15
N LEU A 14 -24.51 -31.12 -31.33
CA LEU A 14 -24.79 -29.95 -32.12
C LEU A 14 -26.15 -29.26 -31.96
N ALA A 15 -26.17 -27.92 -32.08
CA ALA A 15 -26.90 -27.21 -33.12
C ALA A 15 -26.47 -25.75 -33.24
N ALA A 16 -26.11 -25.39 -34.45
CA ALA A 16 -25.78 -24.06 -34.93
C ALA A 16 -27.03 -23.27 -35.32
N THR A 17 -27.07 -21.95 -35.11
CA THR A 17 -27.72 -21.04 -36.06
C THR A 17 -26.93 -19.74 -36.18
N LEU A 18 -26.57 -19.43 -37.40
CA LEU A 18 -26.02 -18.17 -37.90
C LEU A 18 -27.10 -17.11 -38.06
N SER A 19 -26.75 -15.87 -37.77
CA SER A 19 -27.05 -14.63 -38.52
C SER A 19 -26.68 -13.44 -37.63
N GLY A 20 -26.03 -12.39 -38.02
CA GLY A 20 -25.61 -11.82 -39.27
C GLY A 20 -24.79 -10.55 -39.02
N CYS A 21 -24.07 -10.19 -40.01
CA CYS A 21 -23.31 -9.00 -40.41
C CYS A 21 -23.26 -7.74 -39.57
N GLY A 22 -22.04 -7.18 -39.45
CA GLY A 22 -21.79 -5.79 -39.81
C GLY A 22 -20.77 -5.09 -38.92
N GLY A 23 -19.63 -4.70 -39.47
CA GLY A 23 -18.82 -3.58 -38.97
C GLY A 23 -17.37 -3.92 -38.58
N ASP A 24 -16.54 -3.76 -39.57
CA ASP A 24 -15.09 -3.60 -39.53
C ASP A 24 -14.65 -2.55 -38.52
N ASP A 25 -13.71 -2.90 -37.64
CA ASP A 25 -12.61 -2.01 -37.27
C ASP A 25 -11.54 -2.81 -36.52
N THR A 26 -10.49 -3.08 -37.26
CA THR A 26 -9.25 -3.70 -36.81
C THR A 26 -8.53 -2.81 -35.81
N LYS A 27 -8.39 -3.22 -34.57
CA LYS A 27 -7.40 -2.66 -33.66
C LYS A 27 -6.67 -3.77 -32.94
N THR A 28 -5.45 -3.96 -33.38
CA THR A 28 -4.40 -4.79 -32.84
C THR A 28 -4.27 -4.60 -31.33
N GLN A 29 -4.52 -5.63 -30.54
CA GLN A 29 -4.19 -5.66 -29.11
C GLN A 29 -2.80 -6.29 -28.94
N ASP A 30 -1.92 -5.52 -28.38
CA ASP A 30 -0.62 -5.91 -27.86
C ASP A 30 -0.83 -6.56 -26.46
N PRO A 31 -0.36 -7.80 -26.19
CA PRO A 31 -0.51 -8.43 -24.90
C PRO A 31 0.73 -8.18 -24.06
N SER A 32 0.75 -7.09 -23.33
CA SER A 32 1.70 -6.91 -22.22
C SER A 32 1.15 -5.89 -21.21
N GLU A 33 0.22 -6.35 -20.39
CA GLU A 33 -0.09 -5.65 -19.15
C GLU A 33 -0.10 -6.65 -18.00
N SER A 34 0.94 -6.53 -17.21
CA SER A 34 1.00 -7.02 -15.85
C SER A 34 -0.07 -6.30 -15.01
N PRO A 35 -0.89 -6.99 -14.22
CA PRO A 35 -1.86 -6.32 -13.37
C PRO A 35 -1.14 -5.64 -12.20
N SER A 36 -0.79 -4.38 -12.39
CA SER A 36 -0.53 -3.47 -11.27
C SER A 36 -1.90 -3.22 -10.63
N ALA A 37 -2.11 -3.76 -9.44
CA ALA A 37 -3.31 -3.51 -8.66
C ALA A 37 -3.30 -2.05 -8.19
N THR A 38 -3.77 -1.17 -9.06
CA THR A 38 -4.12 0.20 -8.70
C THR A 38 -5.50 0.15 -8.09
N ALA A 39 -5.57 0.01 -6.76
CA ALA A 39 -6.79 0.28 -6.02
C ALA A 39 -7.08 1.79 -6.13
N SER A 40 -7.90 2.17 -7.10
CA SER A 40 -8.47 3.51 -7.17
C SER A 40 -9.50 3.64 -6.05
N VAL A 41 -9.06 4.12 -4.89
CA VAL A 41 -9.95 4.59 -3.84
C VAL A 41 -10.54 5.92 -4.31
N THR A 42 -11.82 5.93 -4.64
CA THR A 42 -12.56 7.19 -4.84
C THR A 42 -12.80 7.76 -3.44
N VAL A 43 -11.94 8.65 -3.00
CA VAL A 43 -12.10 9.40 -1.75
C VAL A 43 -12.94 10.63 -2.07
N ASP A 44 -14.07 10.74 -1.40
CA ASP A 44 -14.90 11.94 -1.44
C ASP A 44 -14.14 13.08 -0.72
N PRO A 45 -13.90 14.25 -1.34
CA PRO A 45 -13.14 15.32 -0.70
C PRO A 45 -14.07 16.21 0.10
N ALA A 46 -14.48 15.78 1.29
CA ALA A 46 -15.21 16.66 2.19
C ALA A 46 -15.02 16.30 3.65
N SER A 47 -13.98 16.83 4.24
CA SER A 47 -13.99 17.36 5.62
C SER A 47 -12.66 18.05 5.87
N SER A 48 -12.69 19.36 5.88
CA SER A 48 -11.64 20.21 6.39
C SER A 48 -11.74 20.23 7.93
N GLU A 49 -11.37 19.15 8.58
CA GLU A 49 -11.15 19.13 10.02
C GLU A 49 -9.65 19.08 10.30
N SER A 50 -9.24 19.89 11.24
CA SER A 50 -7.85 19.94 11.72
C SER A 50 -7.36 18.55 12.12
N PRO A 51 -6.15 18.14 11.74
CA PRO A 51 -5.66 16.77 11.91
C PRO A 51 -5.49 16.32 13.38
N ASP A 52 -5.76 17.16 14.38
CA ASP A 52 -5.17 17.03 15.71
C ASP A 52 -6.13 16.70 16.86
N SER A 53 -7.45 16.55 16.60
CA SER A 53 -8.41 16.47 17.72
C SER A 53 -8.82 15.06 18.14
N ASP A 54 -8.63 14.04 17.28
CA ASP A 54 -9.27 12.74 17.50
C ASP A 54 -8.31 11.57 17.60
N VAL A 55 -7.00 11.81 17.63
CA VAL A 55 -5.99 10.75 17.75
C VAL A 55 -5.55 10.59 19.20
N VAL A 56 -5.79 9.42 19.77
CA VAL A 56 -5.32 9.06 21.10
C VAL A 56 -3.97 8.36 21.01
N VAL A 57 -2.94 8.91 21.66
CA VAL A 57 -1.63 8.24 21.76
C VAL A 57 -1.62 7.41 23.05
N SER A 58 -1.81 6.11 22.93
CA SER A 58 -1.86 5.18 24.06
C SER A 58 -1.64 3.74 23.57
N SER A 59 -1.02 2.93 24.39
CA SER A 59 -0.94 1.47 24.17
C SER A 59 -2.04 0.69 24.87
N GLU A 60 -2.87 1.35 25.68
CA GLU A 60 -3.93 0.69 26.45
C GLU A 60 -5.00 0.12 25.50
N GLY A 61 -5.30 -1.16 25.67
CA GLY A 61 -6.30 -1.85 24.83
C GLY A 61 -5.85 -2.15 23.40
N MET A 62 -4.66 -1.74 22.99
CA MET A 62 -4.12 -2.01 21.65
C MET A 62 -3.54 -3.43 21.54
N PRO A 63 -3.53 -4.01 20.33
CA PRO A 63 -2.83 -5.26 20.10
C PRO A 63 -1.31 -5.10 20.28
N THR A 64 -0.65 -6.23 20.53
CA THR A 64 0.82 -6.30 20.51
C THR A 64 1.29 -6.97 19.23
N VAL A 65 2.54 -6.71 18.84
CA VAL A 65 3.17 -7.33 17.67
C VAL A 65 4.36 -8.16 18.12
N GLN A 66 4.48 -9.36 17.54
CA GLN A 66 5.65 -10.21 17.63
C GLN A 66 6.13 -10.52 16.22
N PHE A 67 7.44 -10.73 16.06
CA PHE A 67 7.99 -11.09 14.77
C PHE A 67 8.12 -12.61 14.68
N GLY A 68 7.58 -13.19 13.61
CA GLY A 68 7.76 -14.61 13.28
C GLY A 68 9.22 -14.93 12.91
N ASP A 69 9.51 -16.20 12.72
CA ASP A 69 10.86 -16.67 12.30
C ASP A 69 11.26 -16.13 10.92
N ASP A 70 10.29 -15.75 10.11
CA ASP A 70 10.43 -15.10 8.80
C ASP A 70 10.60 -13.58 8.87
N GLY A 71 10.59 -13.00 10.08
CA GLY A 71 10.68 -11.57 10.32
C GLY A 71 9.40 -10.79 10.00
N VAL A 72 8.28 -11.48 9.75
CA VAL A 72 6.98 -10.83 9.49
C VAL A 72 6.28 -10.51 10.81
N PRO A 73 5.74 -9.27 10.98
CA PRO A 73 4.98 -8.91 12.15
C PRO A 73 3.66 -9.69 12.24
N VAL A 74 3.34 -10.22 13.41
CA VAL A 74 2.11 -10.95 13.72
C VAL A 74 1.43 -10.28 14.90
N PHE A 75 0.15 -9.94 14.75
CA PHE A 75 -0.63 -9.33 15.81
C PHE A 75 -1.09 -10.35 16.86
N SER A 76 -1.14 -9.88 18.10
CA SER A 76 -1.84 -10.54 19.20
C SER A 76 -2.87 -9.57 19.76
N PHE A 77 -4.12 -9.82 19.46
CA PHE A 77 -5.24 -8.96 19.86
C PHE A 77 -5.66 -9.18 21.31
N PRO A 78 -6.03 -8.10 22.05
CA PRO A 78 -6.68 -8.26 23.35
C PRO A 78 -8.08 -8.86 23.17
N LYS A 79 -8.67 -9.32 24.28
CA LYS A 79 -10.05 -9.84 24.28
C LYS A 79 -11.11 -8.73 24.23
N SER A 80 -10.71 -7.48 24.45
CA SER A 80 -11.60 -6.32 24.36
C SER A 80 -11.97 -6.02 22.91
N SER A 81 -13.08 -5.30 22.72
CA SER A 81 -13.41 -4.67 21.44
C SER A 81 -12.34 -3.66 21.02
N ALA A 82 -12.32 -3.33 19.74
CA ALA A 82 -11.50 -2.24 19.21
C ALA A 82 -11.84 -0.90 19.89
N PRO A 83 -10.88 0.03 19.97
CA PRO A 83 -11.18 1.41 20.34
C PRO A 83 -12.17 2.07 19.36
N ASP A 84 -13.06 2.91 19.90
CA ASP A 84 -14.03 3.67 19.09
C ASP A 84 -13.41 4.94 18.46
N THR A 85 -12.15 5.23 18.78
CA THR A 85 -11.41 6.40 18.29
C THR A 85 -10.12 5.95 17.58
N MET A 86 -9.54 6.81 16.74
CA MET A 86 -8.20 6.57 16.23
C MET A 86 -7.21 6.51 17.39
N GLN A 87 -6.42 5.45 17.41
CA GLN A 87 -5.41 5.26 18.45
C GLN A 87 -4.07 4.88 17.86
N VAL A 88 -3.01 5.45 18.45
CA VAL A 88 -1.62 5.17 18.08
C VAL A 88 -0.88 4.63 19.30
N SER A 89 -0.31 3.44 19.16
CA SER A 89 0.64 2.87 20.12
C SER A 89 2.04 2.99 19.55
N VAL A 90 2.89 3.81 20.15
CA VAL A 90 4.29 3.97 19.75
C VAL A 90 5.10 2.85 20.37
N LEU A 91 5.71 2.01 19.52
CA LEU A 91 6.56 0.90 19.96
C LEU A 91 8.03 1.30 20.05
N GLU A 92 8.46 2.15 19.12
CA GLU A 92 9.81 2.69 19.04
C GLU A 92 9.73 4.12 18.49
N GLU A 93 10.40 5.07 19.14
CA GLU A 93 10.47 6.46 18.68
C GLU A 93 11.66 6.63 17.71
N GLY A 94 11.37 7.15 16.52
CA GLY A 94 12.36 7.58 15.57
C GLY A 94 12.96 8.95 15.93
N SER A 95 14.10 9.25 15.35
CA SER A 95 14.77 10.56 15.52
C SER A 95 14.97 11.28 14.19
N GLY A 96 14.37 10.77 13.12
CA GLY A 96 14.48 11.36 11.79
C GLY A 96 13.54 12.56 11.61
N ARG A 97 13.30 12.93 10.37
CA ARG A 97 12.41 14.04 10.01
C ARG A 97 10.99 13.79 10.50
N GLU A 98 10.33 14.83 10.99
CA GLU A 98 8.89 14.82 11.28
C GLU A 98 8.07 14.81 9.98
N LEU A 99 7.03 13.97 9.93
CA LEU A 99 6.13 13.86 8.79
C LEU A 99 5.04 14.92 8.80
N GLY A 100 4.85 15.57 7.65
CA GLY A 100 3.70 16.42 7.38
C GLY A 100 2.51 15.65 6.83
N PRO A 101 1.29 16.23 6.87
CA PRO A 101 0.05 15.57 6.44
C PRO A 101 -0.04 15.29 4.93
N GLU A 102 0.80 15.90 4.12
CA GLU A 102 0.82 15.78 2.66
C GLU A 102 2.04 15.02 2.15
N ASP A 103 2.84 14.47 3.05
CA ASP A 103 4.10 13.83 2.70
C ASP A 103 3.92 12.52 1.93
N PHE A 104 4.98 12.17 1.24
CA PHE A 104 5.23 10.81 0.79
C PHE A 104 6.01 10.08 1.87
N ILE A 105 5.71 8.81 2.05
CA ILE A 105 6.34 7.95 3.04
C ILE A 105 6.84 6.66 2.39
N LEU A 106 7.91 6.12 2.92
CA LEU A 106 8.42 4.78 2.64
C LEU A 106 8.29 3.97 3.92
N VAL A 107 7.55 2.87 3.88
CA VAL A 107 7.19 2.10 5.08
C VAL A 107 7.28 0.60 4.85
N ASN A 108 7.56 -0.13 5.92
CA ASN A 108 7.11 -1.52 6.05
C ASN A 108 5.80 -1.52 6.85
N TYR A 109 4.85 -2.37 6.45
CA TYR A 109 3.57 -2.45 7.15
C TYR A 109 2.92 -3.82 7.04
N VAL A 110 2.04 -4.09 7.99
CA VAL A 110 1.05 -5.17 7.96
C VAL A 110 -0.29 -4.59 8.38
N GLY A 111 -1.36 -4.87 7.63
CA GLY A 111 -2.72 -4.47 7.93
C GLY A 111 -3.63 -5.67 8.17
N GLU A 112 -4.39 -5.64 9.28
CA GLU A 112 -5.39 -6.65 9.65
C GLU A 112 -6.71 -6.00 10.06
N VAL A 113 -7.81 -6.72 9.90
CA VAL A 113 -9.06 -6.39 10.58
C VAL A 113 -8.91 -6.74 12.06
N TRP A 114 -9.46 -5.93 12.95
CA TRP A 114 -9.36 -6.17 14.39
C TRP A 114 -9.88 -7.56 14.78
N GLY A 115 -9.01 -8.35 15.40
CA GLY A 115 -9.32 -9.71 15.83
C GLY A 115 -9.30 -10.76 14.72
N ALA A 116 -8.89 -10.41 13.51
CA ALA A 116 -8.65 -11.38 12.45
C ALA A 116 -7.41 -12.24 12.75
N ASP A 117 -7.24 -13.29 11.99
CA ASP A 117 -6.11 -14.22 12.09
C ASP A 117 -5.17 -14.12 10.89
N LYS A 118 -5.43 -13.18 9.99
CA LYS A 118 -4.66 -13.00 8.74
C LYS A 118 -4.64 -11.55 8.28
N PRO A 119 -3.48 -11.07 7.79
CA PRO A 119 -3.39 -9.77 7.19
C PRO A 119 -4.16 -9.69 5.86
N PHE A 120 -4.92 -8.61 5.67
CA PHE A 120 -5.51 -8.30 4.38
C PHE A 120 -4.45 -7.72 3.43
N ASP A 121 -3.46 -7.00 3.96
CA ASP A 121 -2.37 -6.43 3.16
C ASP A 121 -1.05 -6.33 3.94
N SER A 122 0.10 -6.37 3.20
CA SER A 122 1.42 -6.32 3.82
C SER A 122 2.52 -6.07 2.79
N SER A 123 3.47 -5.20 3.12
CA SER A 123 4.70 -5.00 2.33
C SER A 123 5.64 -6.21 2.42
N TYR A 124 5.57 -6.98 3.50
CA TYR A 124 6.42 -8.15 3.73
C TYR A 124 6.17 -9.28 2.73
N LYS A 125 4.97 -9.35 2.11
CA LYS A 125 4.66 -10.33 1.05
C LYS A 125 5.64 -10.25 -0.12
N ASN A 126 6.12 -9.04 -0.43
CA ASN A 126 7.03 -8.78 -1.55
C ASN A 126 8.47 -8.56 -1.08
N ALA A 127 8.73 -8.66 0.23
CA ALA A 127 10.03 -8.36 0.86
C ALA A 127 10.61 -6.99 0.45
N GLN A 128 9.74 -6.00 0.22
CA GLN A 128 10.10 -4.65 -0.19
C GLN A 128 9.21 -3.63 0.52
N PRO A 129 9.78 -2.52 1.01
CA PRO A 129 9.01 -1.40 1.51
C PRO A 129 8.09 -0.83 0.44
N ALA A 130 6.97 -0.27 0.89
CA ALA A 130 6.01 0.39 0.03
C ALA A 130 6.08 1.92 0.18
N SER A 131 5.92 2.63 -0.92
CA SER A 131 5.88 4.09 -0.93
C SER A 131 4.46 4.58 -1.18
N PHE A 132 4.01 5.53 -0.36
CA PHE A 132 2.67 6.09 -0.44
C PHE A 132 2.70 7.61 -0.27
N SER A 133 1.71 8.27 -0.88
CA SER A 133 1.34 9.65 -0.50
C SER A 133 0.26 9.59 0.57
N LEU A 134 0.45 10.26 1.70
CA LEU A 134 -0.55 10.34 2.78
C LEU A 134 -1.89 10.92 2.32
N LEU A 135 -1.88 11.76 1.28
CA LEU A 135 -3.11 12.28 0.66
C LEU A 135 -3.94 11.24 -0.10
N LYS A 136 -3.33 10.09 -0.45
CA LYS A 136 -3.99 9.04 -1.26
C LYS A 136 -4.33 7.79 -0.48
N LEU A 137 -4.06 7.76 0.81
CA LEU A 137 -4.42 6.67 1.70
C LEU A 137 -5.75 6.95 2.42
N VAL A 138 -6.25 5.96 3.16
CA VAL A 138 -7.35 6.17 4.09
C VAL A 138 -7.01 7.30 5.06
N SER A 139 -7.99 8.11 5.43
CA SER A 139 -7.75 9.34 6.21
C SER A 139 -7.03 9.09 7.53
N GLY A 140 -7.30 7.94 8.16
CA GLY A 140 -6.66 7.54 9.40
C GLY A 140 -5.13 7.48 9.34
N TRP A 141 -4.52 7.09 8.21
CA TRP A 141 -3.06 7.13 8.07
C TRP A 141 -2.53 8.56 8.13
N ARG A 142 -3.19 9.48 7.44
CA ARG A 142 -2.80 10.88 7.46
C ARG A 142 -2.90 11.48 8.86
N HIS A 143 -3.99 11.21 9.58
CA HIS A 143 -4.20 11.73 10.94
C HIS A 143 -3.21 11.14 11.95
N THR A 144 -2.95 9.84 11.88
CA THR A 144 -2.12 9.14 12.87
C THR A 144 -0.62 9.25 12.61
N LEU A 145 -0.21 9.45 11.34
CA LEU A 145 1.21 9.54 10.99
C LEU A 145 1.73 10.98 10.86
N SER A 146 0.85 11.98 10.72
CA SER A 146 1.28 13.39 10.80
C SER A 146 1.87 13.66 12.19
N GLY A 147 3.02 14.34 12.22
CA GLY A 147 3.77 14.58 13.46
C GLY A 147 4.60 13.38 13.95
N ARG A 148 4.55 12.23 13.28
CA ARG A 148 5.46 11.10 13.55
C ARG A 148 6.81 11.35 12.89
N HIS A 149 7.82 10.63 13.37
CA HIS A 149 9.19 10.79 12.86
C HIS A 149 9.62 9.59 12.01
N VAL A 150 10.46 9.83 11.06
CA VAL A 150 11.18 8.78 10.35
C VAL A 150 11.97 7.96 11.38
N GLY A 151 11.80 6.64 11.32
CA GLY A 151 12.30 5.69 12.31
C GLY A 151 11.26 5.24 13.35
N ASP A 152 10.08 5.92 13.45
CA ASP A 152 9.00 5.45 14.33
C ASP A 152 8.53 4.06 13.91
N LYS A 153 8.23 3.23 14.92
CA LYS A 153 7.46 2.00 14.77
C LYS A 153 6.19 2.12 15.59
N VAL A 154 5.06 2.04 14.92
CA VAL A 154 3.76 2.28 15.54
C VAL A 154 2.76 1.18 15.21
N ILE A 155 1.78 1.00 16.09
CA ILE A 155 0.53 0.32 15.79
C ILE A 155 -0.55 1.39 15.76
N ILE A 156 -1.34 1.44 14.69
CA ILE A 156 -2.50 2.33 14.60
C ILE A 156 -3.78 1.51 14.53
N SER A 157 -4.83 1.99 15.20
CA SER A 157 -6.19 1.45 15.12
C SER A 157 -7.10 2.51 14.52
N LEU A 158 -7.80 2.13 13.47
CA LEU A 158 -8.63 3.01 12.68
C LEU A 158 -10.06 2.49 12.66
N PRO A 159 -11.01 3.14 13.34
CA PRO A 159 -12.44 2.90 13.19
C PRO A 159 -12.88 3.04 11.71
N PRO A 160 -14.03 2.47 11.33
CA PRO A 160 -14.48 2.44 9.93
C PRO A 160 -14.47 3.79 9.22
N GLU A 161 -14.88 4.87 9.86
CA GLU A 161 -14.96 6.22 9.29
C GLU A 161 -13.59 6.80 8.88
N PHE A 162 -12.51 6.33 9.49
CA PHE A 162 -11.13 6.71 9.16
C PHE A 162 -10.40 5.66 8.31
N GLY A 163 -11.08 4.52 8.07
CA GLY A 163 -10.65 3.42 7.21
C GLY A 163 -11.41 3.40 5.90
N TYR A 164 -12.12 2.31 5.64
CA TYR A 164 -12.86 2.09 4.39
C TYR A 164 -14.35 2.50 4.47
N GLY A 165 -14.77 3.11 5.58
CA GLY A 165 -16.13 3.60 5.78
C GLY A 165 -17.19 2.51 5.75
N ALA A 166 -18.46 2.92 5.68
CA ALA A 166 -19.60 2.00 5.68
C ALA A 166 -19.65 1.03 4.49
N ASN A 167 -18.91 1.30 3.43
CA ASN A 167 -18.84 0.41 2.25
C ASN A 167 -17.84 -0.72 2.43
N GLY A 168 -16.88 -0.59 3.36
CA GLY A 168 -15.78 -1.53 3.52
C GLY A 168 -14.91 -1.67 2.25
N GLN A 169 -14.17 -2.77 2.17
CA GLN A 169 -13.36 -3.15 1.00
C GLN A 169 -13.50 -4.65 0.76
N ALA A 170 -14.51 -5.05 0.02
CA ALA A 170 -14.89 -6.45 -0.16
C ALA A 170 -13.75 -7.31 -0.76
N THR A 171 -12.92 -6.75 -1.65
CA THR A 171 -11.76 -7.45 -2.25
C THR A 171 -10.65 -7.74 -1.25
N ALA A 172 -10.60 -6.98 -0.16
CA ALA A 172 -9.68 -7.18 0.96
C ALA A 172 -10.33 -7.94 2.14
N GLY A 173 -11.61 -8.28 2.03
CA GLY A 173 -12.37 -8.94 3.10
C GLY A 173 -12.67 -8.03 4.28
N ILE A 174 -12.82 -6.73 4.06
CA ILE A 174 -13.10 -5.71 5.07
C ILE A 174 -14.56 -5.28 4.95
N ASP A 175 -15.34 -5.47 6.01
CA ASP A 175 -16.73 -5.03 6.08
C ASP A 175 -16.84 -3.56 6.53
N GLY A 176 -18.00 -2.93 6.27
CA GLY A 176 -18.22 -1.50 6.57
C GLY A 176 -18.28 -1.15 8.06
N SER A 177 -18.24 -2.15 8.95
CA SER A 177 -18.20 -1.97 10.41
C SER A 177 -16.85 -2.33 11.01
N ASP A 178 -15.89 -2.73 10.18
CA ASP A 178 -14.62 -3.25 10.68
C ASP A 178 -13.66 -2.12 11.04
N THR A 179 -13.13 -2.20 12.26
CA THR A 179 -11.91 -1.47 12.64
C THR A 179 -10.71 -2.18 12.06
N ILE A 180 -9.84 -1.42 11.40
CA ILE A 180 -8.60 -1.94 10.83
C ILE A 180 -7.39 -1.50 11.65
N VAL A 181 -6.39 -2.37 11.71
CA VAL A 181 -5.18 -2.15 12.48
C VAL A 181 -3.98 -2.29 11.58
N PHE A 182 -3.00 -1.40 11.74
CA PHE A 182 -1.74 -1.52 11.03
C PHE A 182 -0.56 -1.48 12.02
N TYR A 183 0.41 -2.34 11.80
CA TYR A 183 1.77 -2.14 12.21
C TYR A 183 2.49 -1.38 11.09
N ILE A 184 3.22 -0.34 11.44
CA ILE A 184 3.93 0.51 10.49
C ILE A 184 5.32 0.82 11.03
N GLU A 185 6.34 0.59 10.21
CA GLU A 185 7.71 1.05 10.41
C GLU A 185 8.00 2.13 9.37
N ILE A 186 8.24 3.36 9.83
CA ILE A 186 8.51 4.52 8.97
C ILE A 186 10.00 4.51 8.61
N ILE A 187 10.32 4.15 7.38
CA ILE A 187 11.70 4.04 6.90
C ILE A 187 12.22 5.39 6.43
N ASP A 188 11.39 6.13 5.70
CA ASP A 188 11.73 7.44 5.16
C ASP A 188 10.46 8.28 4.91
N GLY A 189 10.63 9.60 4.74
CA GLY A 189 9.55 10.50 4.42
C GLY A 189 10.03 11.81 3.82
N TRP A 190 9.28 12.34 2.85
CA TRP A 190 9.63 13.58 2.17
C TRP A 190 8.38 14.34 1.71
N SER A 191 8.49 15.66 1.66
CA SER A 191 7.43 16.49 1.08
C SER A 191 7.44 16.44 -0.45
N ALA A 192 6.32 16.79 -1.06
CA ALA A 192 6.22 16.87 -2.53
C ALA A 192 7.22 17.85 -3.17
N ASP A 193 7.63 18.86 -2.39
CA ASP A 193 8.59 19.89 -2.84
C ASP A 193 10.05 19.56 -2.50
N SER A 194 10.31 18.34 -2.02
CA SER A 194 11.67 17.92 -1.66
C SER A 194 12.56 17.86 -2.89
N ALA A 195 13.61 18.66 -2.90
CA ALA A 195 14.64 18.72 -3.95
C ALA A 195 15.73 17.64 -3.76
N GLY A 196 15.41 16.48 -3.24
CA GLY A 196 16.37 15.44 -2.83
C GLY A 196 16.90 15.66 -1.40
N GLN A 197 17.67 14.71 -0.90
CA GLN A 197 18.25 14.82 0.44
C GLN A 197 19.34 15.88 0.47
N PRO A 198 19.31 16.83 1.44
CA PRO A 198 20.41 17.78 1.62
C PRO A 198 21.71 17.02 1.89
N GLY A 199 22.74 17.33 1.10
CA GLY A 199 24.04 16.67 1.22
C GLY A 199 24.17 15.34 0.49
N ALA A 200 23.15 14.89 -0.24
CA ALA A 200 23.28 13.76 -1.15
C ALA A 200 24.38 14.03 -2.17
N THR A 201 25.37 13.16 -2.25
CA THR A 201 26.42 13.20 -3.25
C THR A 201 26.09 12.21 -4.35
N VAL A 202 26.38 12.58 -5.60
CA VAL A 202 26.31 11.63 -6.71
C VAL A 202 27.46 10.65 -6.55
N GLU A 203 27.17 9.39 -6.27
CA GLU A 203 28.21 8.34 -6.13
C GLU A 203 28.86 7.98 -7.47
N THR A 204 28.19 8.30 -8.59
CA THR A 204 28.74 8.16 -9.93
C THR A 204 28.57 9.48 -10.69
N ASP A 205 29.51 9.77 -11.58
CA ASP A 205 29.41 10.90 -12.50
C ASP A 205 28.37 10.68 -13.61
N GLY A 206 27.57 9.62 -13.53
CA GLY A 206 26.58 9.23 -14.51
C GLY A 206 27.19 8.58 -15.77
N ALA A 207 28.51 8.39 -15.81
CA ALA A 207 29.19 7.82 -16.97
C ALA A 207 28.75 6.36 -17.24
N ASP A 208 28.49 5.61 -16.17
CA ASP A 208 28.09 4.22 -16.23
C ASP A 208 26.57 3.99 -16.27
N LEU A 209 25.80 5.07 -16.18
CA LEU A 209 24.34 4.92 -16.28
C LEU A 209 23.92 4.69 -17.75
N PRO A 210 22.93 3.80 -17.99
CA PRO A 210 22.40 3.56 -19.33
C PRO A 210 21.60 4.75 -19.88
N VAL A 211 21.41 5.78 -19.06
CA VAL A 211 20.67 6.98 -19.43
C VAL A 211 21.52 8.23 -19.17
N SER A 212 21.34 9.24 -20.00
CA SER A 212 21.86 10.59 -19.74
C SER A 212 20.70 11.51 -19.39
N ILE A 213 20.80 12.18 -18.26
CA ILE A 213 19.79 13.13 -17.79
C ILE A 213 20.42 14.53 -17.89
N THR A 214 19.71 15.46 -18.53
CA THR A 214 20.14 16.86 -18.62
C THR A 214 19.15 17.73 -17.85
N GLY A 215 19.65 18.50 -16.91
CA GLY A 215 18.91 19.41 -16.05
C GLY A 215 19.76 19.80 -14.85
N ASP A 216 19.43 20.88 -14.20
CA ASP A 216 20.05 21.27 -12.95
C ASP A 216 19.37 20.60 -11.77
N VAL A 217 20.12 20.31 -10.72
CA VAL A 217 19.58 19.73 -9.48
C VAL A 217 18.51 20.67 -8.92
N GLY A 218 17.31 20.12 -8.66
CA GLY A 218 16.16 20.91 -8.19
C GLY A 218 15.35 21.58 -9.30
N SER A 219 15.69 21.38 -10.57
CA SER A 219 14.93 21.88 -11.72
C SER A 219 14.29 20.73 -12.49
N PRO A 220 13.20 20.97 -13.24
CA PRO A 220 12.62 19.95 -14.09
C PRO A 220 13.66 19.38 -15.06
N VAL A 221 13.64 18.06 -15.22
CA VAL A 221 14.51 17.37 -16.19
C VAL A 221 14.17 17.86 -17.60
N THR A 222 15.16 18.44 -18.29
CA THR A 222 14.97 19.00 -19.63
C THR A 222 15.10 17.97 -20.74
N SER A 223 15.88 16.91 -20.54
CA SER A 223 15.93 15.77 -21.45
C SER A 223 16.46 14.52 -20.79
N VAL A 224 15.98 13.36 -21.28
CA VAL A 224 16.47 12.03 -20.95
C VAL A 224 16.85 11.33 -22.25
N LYS A 225 18.08 10.85 -22.38
CA LYS A 225 18.55 10.06 -23.53
C LYS A 225 19.04 8.71 -23.06
N ILE A 226 18.53 7.65 -23.66
CA ILE A 226 18.97 6.27 -23.42
C ILE A 226 20.18 6.01 -24.34
N LYS A 227 21.27 5.50 -23.76
CA LYS A 227 22.45 5.08 -24.54
C LYS A 227 22.10 3.80 -25.32
N LYS A 228 22.23 3.85 -26.65
CA LYS A 228 21.79 2.76 -27.54
C LYS A 228 22.62 1.48 -27.43
N ASP A 229 23.79 1.52 -26.81
CA ASP A 229 24.75 0.41 -26.79
C ASP A 229 24.58 -0.50 -25.54
N GLN A 230 23.59 -0.23 -24.71
CA GLN A 230 23.24 -1.04 -23.53
C GLN A 230 21.79 -1.51 -23.63
N ALA A 231 21.44 -2.18 -24.72
CA ALA A 231 20.21 -2.95 -24.76
C ALA A 231 20.35 -4.19 -23.85
N VAL A 232 19.46 -4.28 -22.87
CA VAL A 232 19.30 -5.41 -21.95
C VAL A 232 18.88 -6.65 -22.74
#